data_ea130bb9f18fcefb8b0e961ac418649c
#
_entry.id   ea130bb9f18fcefb8b0e961ac418649c
#
_cell.length_a   1.000
_cell.length_b   1.000
_cell.length_c   1.000
_cell.angle_alpha   90.00
_cell.angle_beta   90.00
_cell.angle_gamma   90.00
#
_symmetry.space_group_name_H-M   'P 1'
#
loop_
_entity.id
_entity.type
_entity.pdbx_description
1 polymer ?
#
loop_
_entity_poly.entity_id
_entity_poly.type
_entity_poly.pdbx_seq_one_letter_code
_entity_poly.pdbx_strand_id
1 'polypeptide(L)'
;MFSKVKKFPDYIINRNVANKLERLFGEGNLMNVILSGPPGSGKLTLARSSIASQFPQNEIMVSSVKYRTRIHDGSMKDFDILASSIHHEIPLNSYNFNDKFSVINILVNIIENRNIMSNSYHIIIIKNA
;
A
#
# COMPACT_ATOMS: atom_id res chain seq x y z
N MET A 1 7.70 5.69 13.29
CA MET A 1 7.54 7.02 12.67
C MET A 1 6.30 7.00 11.76
N PHE A 2 5.49 8.05 11.82
CA PHE A 2 4.29 8.17 11.02
C PHE A 2 4.50 9.17 9.88
N SER A 3 4.00 8.83 8.70
CA SER A 3 4.05 9.71 7.53
C SER A 3 2.64 10.00 7.04
N LYS A 4 2.32 11.28 6.89
CA LYS A 4 1.03 11.70 6.35
C LYS A 4 1.02 11.49 4.83
N VAL A 5 -0.08 10.93 4.33
CA VAL A 5 -0.27 10.72 2.89
C VAL A 5 -0.67 12.03 2.20
N LYS A 6 0.04 12.36 1.11
CA LYS A 6 -0.26 13.51 0.27
C LYS A 6 -1.54 13.26 -0.53
N LYS A 7 -2.41 14.27 -0.61
CA LYS A 7 -3.64 14.20 -1.39
C LYS A 7 -3.42 14.73 -2.81
N PHE A 8 -4.27 14.33 -3.76
CA PHE A 8 -4.14 14.76 -5.15
C PHE A 8 -4.02 16.27 -5.35
N PRO A 9 -4.81 17.14 -4.67
CA PRO A 9 -4.69 18.58 -4.87
C PRO A 9 -3.34 19.17 -4.49
N ASP A 10 -2.54 18.45 -3.71
CA ASP A 10 -1.24 18.90 -3.23
C ASP A 10 -0.11 18.69 -4.25
N TYR A 11 -0.41 18.08 -5.41
CA TYR A 11 0.62 17.76 -6.40
C TYR A 11 1.02 18.97 -7.24
N ILE A 12 2.34 19.16 -7.36
CA ILE A 12 2.95 20.19 -8.22
C ILE A 12 3.55 19.50 -9.46
N ILE A 13 4.17 18.33 -9.27
CA ILE A 13 4.82 17.54 -10.33
C ILE A 13 3.92 16.33 -10.63
N ASN A 14 3.97 15.82 -11.86
CA ASN A 14 3.16 14.68 -12.33
C ASN A 14 1.65 14.94 -12.23
N ARG A 15 1.27 16.20 -12.42
CA ARG A 15 -0.10 16.63 -12.24
C ARG A 15 -1.06 15.95 -13.21
N ASN A 16 -0.62 15.67 -14.43
CA ASN A 16 -1.44 14.98 -15.43
C ASN A 16 -1.80 13.56 -14.99
N VAL A 17 -0.82 12.84 -14.45
CA VAL A 17 -1.04 11.47 -13.93
C VAL A 17 -1.90 11.52 -12.68
N ALA A 18 -1.65 12.47 -11.78
CA ALA A 18 -2.45 12.66 -10.58
C ALA A 18 -3.92 12.95 -10.92
N ASN A 19 -4.17 13.84 -11.88
CA ASN A 19 -5.53 14.16 -12.33
C ASN A 19 -6.22 12.94 -12.94
N LYS A 20 -5.49 12.13 -13.69
CA LYS A 20 -6.03 10.93 -14.30
C LYS A 20 -6.41 9.89 -13.24
N LEU A 21 -5.54 9.69 -12.24
CA LEU A 21 -5.83 8.79 -11.13
C LEU A 21 -7.00 9.28 -10.29
N GLU A 22 -7.06 10.59 -10.03
CA GLU A 22 -8.17 11.19 -9.29
C GLU A 22 -9.52 10.91 -9.99
N ARG A 23 -9.56 11.02 -11.32
CA ARG A 23 -10.77 10.67 -12.07
C ARG A 23 -11.10 9.19 -12.00
N LEU A 24 -10.09 8.32 -12.10
CA LEU A 24 -10.31 6.87 -12.06
C LEU A 24 -10.85 6.40 -10.71
N PHE A 25 -10.38 6.99 -9.61
CA PHE A 25 -10.77 6.58 -8.27
C PHE A 25 -11.82 7.48 -7.63
N GLY A 26 -12.09 8.65 -8.20
CA GLY A 26 -12.94 9.67 -7.58
C GLY A 26 -14.41 9.31 -7.48
N GLU A 27 -14.86 8.28 -8.18
CA GLU A 27 -16.25 7.81 -8.15
C GLU A 27 -16.45 6.61 -7.21
N GLY A 28 -15.50 6.35 -6.33
CA GLY A 28 -15.57 5.23 -5.40
C GLY A 28 -15.25 3.88 -6.02
N ASN A 29 -14.75 3.86 -7.25
CA ASN A 29 -14.36 2.63 -7.92
C ASN A 29 -12.92 2.29 -7.61
N LEU A 30 -12.70 1.20 -6.87
CA LEU A 30 -11.37 0.65 -6.68
C LEU A 30 -11.08 -0.37 -7.78
N MET A 31 -9.94 -0.19 -8.43
CA MET A 31 -9.47 -1.10 -9.46
C MET A 31 -8.00 -1.45 -9.23
N ASN A 32 -7.58 -2.56 -9.81
CA ASN A 32 -6.17 -2.93 -9.77
C ASN A 32 -5.40 -2.08 -10.78
N VAL A 33 -4.34 -1.43 -10.31
CA VAL A 33 -3.56 -0.49 -11.10
C VAL A 33 -2.09 -0.81 -10.99
N ILE A 34 -1.37 -0.69 -12.10
CA ILE A 34 0.09 -0.79 -12.15
C ILE A 34 0.65 0.59 -12.49
N LEU A 35 1.52 1.11 -11.62
CA LEU A 35 2.25 2.34 -11.87
C LEU A 35 3.70 1.98 -12.23
N SER A 36 4.15 2.39 -13.41
CA SER A 36 5.50 2.13 -13.88
C SER A 36 6.24 3.43 -14.13
N GLY A 37 7.55 3.38 -13.99
CA GLY A 37 8.41 4.54 -14.21
C GLY A 37 9.75 4.38 -13.49
N PRO A 38 10.69 5.30 -13.74
CA PRO A 38 12.01 5.23 -13.12
C PRO A 38 11.93 5.46 -11.60
N PRO A 39 12.96 5.00 -10.85
CA PRO A 39 13.05 5.28 -9.42
C PRO A 39 12.98 6.77 -9.14
N GLY A 40 12.27 7.17 -8.08
CA GLY A 40 12.13 8.57 -7.71
C GLY A 40 11.11 9.36 -8.52
N SER A 41 10.32 8.71 -9.36
CA SER A 41 9.30 9.40 -10.18
C SER A 41 7.99 9.70 -9.42
N GLY A 42 7.90 9.33 -8.15
CA GLY A 42 6.71 9.61 -7.33
C GLY A 42 5.61 8.57 -7.42
N LYS A 43 5.90 7.36 -7.88
CA LYS A 43 4.91 6.28 -8.01
C LYS A 43 4.24 5.93 -6.70
N LEU A 44 5.01 5.78 -5.63
CA LEU A 44 4.46 5.43 -4.32
C LEU A 44 3.58 6.55 -3.78
N THR A 45 3.99 7.79 -3.93
CA THR A 45 3.21 8.94 -3.50
C THR A 45 1.87 8.99 -4.25
N LEU A 46 1.88 8.72 -5.55
CA LEU A 46 0.66 8.66 -6.36
C LEU A 46 -0.26 7.51 -5.93
N ALA A 47 0.32 6.33 -5.65
CA ALA A 47 -0.46 5.18 -5.18
C ALA A 47 -1.14 5.48 -3.84
N ARG A 48 -0.42 6.08 -2.90
CA ARG A 48 -0.98 6.47 -1.61
C ARG A 48 -2.08 7.51 -1.75
N SER A 49 -1.90 8.46 -2.65
CA SER A 49 -2.91 9.49 -2.93
C SER A 49 -4.18 8.89 -3.54
N SER A 50 -4.03 7.87 -4.39
CA SER A 50 -5.17 7.14 -4.96
C SER A 50 -6.00 6.47 -3.86
N ILE A 51 -5.33 5.88 -2.89
CA ILE A 51 -6.01 5.28 -1.73
C ILE A 51 -6.68 6.36 -0.89
N ALA A 52 -5.98 7.44 -0.59
CA ALA A 52 -6.51 8.54 0.22
C ALA A 52 -7.75 9.19 -0.39
N SER A 53 -7.86 9.18 -1.72
CA SER A 53 -9.02 9.74 -2.41
C SER A 53 -10.32 8.99 -2.12
N GLN A 54 -10.22 7.73 -1.68
CA GLN A 54 -11.38 6.92 -1.28
C GLN A 54 -11.90 7.29 0.12
N PHE A 55 -11.11 8.02 0.89
CA PHE A 55 -11.42 8.38 2.27
C PHE A 55 -11.15 9.87 2.49
N PRO A 56 -11.90 10.75 1.80
CA PRO A 56 -11.57 12.19 1.80
C PRO A 56 -11.70 12.89 3.15
N GLN A 57 -12.46 12.29 4.08
CA GLN A 57 -12.67 12.85 5.40
C GLN A 57 -11.58 12.45 6.40
N ASN A 58 -10.69 11.53 6.02
CA ASN A 58 -9.68 10.98 6.91
C ASN A 58 -8.28 11.42 6.51
N GLU A 59 -7.44 11.67 7.50
CA GLU A 59 -6.00 11.74 7.30
C GLU A 59 -5.44 10.33 7.35
N ILE A 60 -4.65 9.97 6.33
CA ILE A 60 -4.05 8.66 6.24
C ILE A 60 -2.60 8.75 6.70
N MET A 61 -2.30 8.07 7.80
CA MET A 61 -0.96 8.04 8.39
C MET A 61 -0.36 6.66 8.19
N VAL A 62 0.84 6.61 7.63
CA VAL A 62 1.56 5.36 7.36
C VAL A 62 2.64 5.15 8.42
N SER A 63 2.68 3.96 8.99
CA SER A 63 3.66 3.58 10.00
C SER A 63 4.18 2.16 9.75
N SER A 64 5.31 1.84 10.38
CA SER A 64 5.88 0.50 10.30
C SER A 64 5.15 -0.45 11.24
N VAL A 65 4.83 -1.64 10.73
CA VAL A 65 4.18 -2.71 11.50
C VAL A 65 4.97 -4.00 11.31
N LYS A 66 5.11 -4.78 12.37
CA LYS A 66 5.79 -6.08 12.31
C LYS A 66 4.79 -7.19 12.12
N TYR A 67 5.10 -8.08 11.16
CA TYR A 67 4.39 -9.31 10.94
C TYR A 67 5.32 -10.48 11.16
N ARG A 68 4.92 -11.40 12.02
CA ARG A 68 5.67 -12.62 12.28
C ARG A 68 5.01 -13.78 11.55
N THR A 69 5.78 -14.44 10.68
CA THR A 69 5.26 -15.55 9.88
C THR A 69 6.35 -16.60 9.63
N ARG A 70 5.92 -17.77 9.15
CA ARG A 70 6.84 -18.83 8.77
C ARG A 70 7.48 -18.55 7.43
N ILE A 71 8.76 -18.89 7.30
CA ILE A 71 9.46 -18.91 6.02
C ILE A 71 9.54 -20.34 5.49
N HIS A 72 10.15 -20.51 4.32
CA HIS A 72 10.16 -21.81 3.60
C HIS A 72 10.79 -22.97 4.39
N ASP A 73 11.71 -22.69 5.31
CA ASP A 73 12.36 -23.73 6.14
C ASP A 73 11.56 -24.10 7.40
N GLY A 74 10.39 -23.49 7.59
CA GLY A 74 9.52 -23.74 8.74
C GLY A 74 9.81 -22.87 9.96
N SER A 75 10.89 -22.10 9.94
CA SER A 75 11.18 -21.18 11.05
C SER A 75 10.31 -19.94 10.99
N MET A 76 10.23 -19.20 12.11
CA MET A 76 9.50 -17.95 12.21
C MET A 76 10.44 -16.78 11.97
N LYS A 77 9.96 -15.77 11.26
CA LYS A 77 10.71 -14.56 10.99
C LYS A 77 9.80 -13.34 11.08
N ASP A 78 10.39 -12.21 11.53
CA ASP A 78 9.69 -10.94 11.60
C ASP A 78 9.90 -10.16 10.30
N PHE A 79 8.83 -9.59 9.79
CA PHE A 79 8.84 -8.76 8.60
C PHE A 79 8.28 -7.38 8.93
N ASP A 80 9.00 -6.34 8.52
CA ASP A 80 8.54 -4.97 8.66
C ASP A 80 7.83 -4.54 7.38
N ILE A 81 6.56 -4.19 7.52
CA ILE A 81 5.79 -3.63 6.42
C ILE A 81 5.22 -2.28 6.84
N LEU A 82 4.86 -1.47 5.87
CA LEU A 82 4.20 -0.21 6.15
C LEU A 82 2.70 -0.41 6.07
N ALA A 83 1.97 0.24 6.95
CA ALA A 83 0.53 0.12 6.99
C ALA A 83 -0.13 1.40 7.48
N SER A 84 -1.37 1.60 7.08
CA SER A 84 -2.27 2.59 7.65
C SER A 84 -3.51 1.89 8.20
N SER A 85 -4.48 2.66 8.66
CA SER A 85 -5.76 2.11 9.09
C SER A 85 -6.55 1.45 7.95
N ILE A 86 -6.21 1.73 6.69
CA ILE A 86 -6.98 1.28 5.52
C ILE A 86 -6.18 0.46 4.52
N HIS A 87 -4.85 0.42 4.60
CA HIS A 87 -4.03 -0.29 3.62
C HIS A 87 -2.74 -0.84 4.21
N HIS A 88 -2.11 -1.72 3.43
CA HIS A 88 -0.78 -2.28 3.74
C HIS A 88 0.13 -2.09 2.53
N GLU A 89 1.44 -1.96 2.77
CA GLU A 89 2.46 -1.81 1.73
C GLU A 89 3.53 -2.87 1.92
N ILE A 90 3.71 -3.71 0.91
CA ILE A 90 4.69 -4.81 0.94
C ILE A 90 5.85 -4.48 0.02
N PRO A 91 7.07 -4.26 0.58
CA PRO A 91 8.26 -3.93 -0.21
C PRO A 91 8.95 -5.20 -0.72
N LEU A 92 8.62 -5.67 -1.91
CA LEU A 92 9.18 -6.92 -2.44
C LEU A 92 10.68 -6.88 -2.67
N ASN A 93 11.27 -5.70 -2.85
CA ASN A 93 12.72 -5.57 -3.02
C ASN A 93 13.48 -5.57 -1.70
N SER A 94 12.80 -5.62 -0.57
CA SER A 94 13.46 -5.68 0.73
C SER A 94 14.15 -7.04 0.90
N TYR A 95 15.31 -7.03 1.55
CA TYR A 95 16.09 -8.23 1.83
C TYR A 95 15.28 -9.36 2.45
N ASN A 96 14.32 -9.01 3.31
CA ASN A 96 13.52 -9.99 4.02
C ASN A 96 12.39 -10.60 3.17
N PHE A 97 12.08 -10.04 2.01
CA PHE A 97 10.97 -10.46 1.15
C PHE A 97 11.40 -11.25 -0.08
N ASN A 98 12.58 -11.87 -0.04
CA ASN A 98 13.04 -12.75 -1.12
C ASN A 98 12.43 -14.16 -1.06
N ASP A 99 11.68 -14.48 -0.02
CA ASP A 99 11.00 -15.76 0.15
C ASP A 99 9.53 -15.64 -0.25
N LYS A 100 9.19 -16.26 -1.37
CA LYS A 100 7.83 -16.27 -1.91
C LYS A 100 6.81 -16.82 -0.91
N PHE A 101 7.18 -17.83 -0.15
CA PHE A 101 6.31 -18.45 0.86
C PHE A 101 5.91 -17.44 1.93
N SER A 102 6.87 -16.63 2.40
CA SER A 102 6.62 -15.60 3.39
C SER A 102 5.67 -14.52 2.90
N VAL A 103 5.84 -14.09 1.64
CA VAL A 103 4.97 -13.07 1.04
C VAL A 103 3.53 -13.57 0.98
N ILE A 104 3.33 -14.80 0.55
CA ILE A 104 1.99 -15.42 0.49
C ILE A 104 1.38 -15.51 1.88
N ASN A 105 2.14 -15.92 2.89
CA ASN A 105 1.64 -16.02 4.25
C ASN A 105 1.24 -14.66 4.83
N ILE A 106 2.02 -13.63 4.55
CA ILE A 106 1.68 -12.26 4.98
C ILE A 106 0.39 -11.79 4.30
N LEU A 107 0.25 -12.03 3.00
CA LEU A 107 -0.95 -11.64 2.26
C LEU A 107 -2.20 -12.34 2.81
N VAL A 108 -2.10 -13.64 3.08
CA VAL A 108 -3.20 -14.41 3.66
C VAL A 108 -3.57 -13.85 5.04
N ASN A 109 -2.58 -13.55 5.86
CA ASN A 109 -2.79 -13.00 7.20
C ASN A 109 -3.51 -11.65 7.14
N ILE A 110 -3.11 -10.78 6.22
CA ILE A 110 -3.77 -9.49 6.01
C ILE A 110 -5.24 -9.68 5.59
N ILE A 111 -5.48 -10.59 4.66
CA ILE A 111 -6.81 -10.83 4.12
C ILE A 111 -7.76 -11.43 5.16
N GLU A 112 -7.25 -12.28 6.04
CA GLU A 112 -8.05 -12.90 7.10
C GLU A 112 -8.40 -11.94 8.23
N ASN A 113 -7.62 -10.88 8.42
CA ASN A 113 -7.90 -9.88 9.45
C ASN A 113 -8.84 -8.81 8.89
N ARG A 114 -9.94 -8.56 9.62
CA ARG A 114 -10.88 -7.51 9.21
C ARG A 114 -10.27 -6.14 9.37
N ASN A 115 -10.43 -5.32 8.34
CA ASN A 115 -10.14 -3.91 8.41
C ASN A 115 -11.39 -3.17 8.90
N ILE A 116 -11.29 -2.51 10.05
CA ILE A 116 -12.40 -1.81 10.68
C ILE A 116 -12.88 -0.62 9.84
N MET A 117 -11.97 0.02 9.13
CA MET A 117 -12.26 1.23 8.35
C MET A 117 -12.81 0.91 6.96
N SER A 118 -12.50 -0.25 6.43
CA SER A 118 -12.93 -0.70 5.11
C SER A 118 -13.78 -1.95 5.27
N ASN A 119 -15.05 -1.87 4.98
CA ASN A 119 -16.00 -2.94 5.30
C ASN A 119 -16.02 -4.11 4.32
N SER A 120 -15.47 -3.96 3.13
CA SER A 120 -15.70 -4.92 2.06
C SER A 120 -14.46 -5.39 1.30
N TYR A 121 -13.30 -4.76 1.47
CA TYR A 121 -12.10 -5.15 0.72
C TYR A 121 -10.82 -4.73 1.46
N HIS A 122 -9.72 -5.36 1.08
CA HIS A 122 -8.39 -5.02 1.56
C HIS A 122 -7.63 -4.29 0.45
N ILE A 123 -6.89 -3.26 0.83
CA ILE A 123 -6.07 -2.47 -0.09
C ILE A 123 -4.60 -2.78 0.19
N ILE A 124 -3.89 -3.24 -0.83
CA ILE A 124 -2.48 -3.61 -0.70
C ILE A 124 -1.68 -2.95 -1.82
N ILE A 125 -0.62 -2.24 -1.44
CA ILE A 125 0.37 -1.73 -2.38
C ILE A 125 1.56 -2.68 -2.37
N ILE A 126 1.91 -3.20 -3.53
CA ILE A 126 3.11 -4.02 -3.70
C ILE A 126 4.16 -3.15 -4.38
N LYS A 127 5.27 -2.93 -3.70
CA LYS A 127 6.34 -2.05 -4.16
C LYS A 127 7.47 -2.84 -4.78
N ASN A 128 8.01 -2.34 -5.89
CA ASN A 128 9.18 -2.90 -6.54
C ASN A 128 8.99 -4.36 -6.98
N ALA A 129 7.82 -4.60 -7.52
CA ALA A 129 7.47 -5.91 -8.06
C ALA A 129 8.18 -6.15 -9.41
#